data_8158e2a303cdfd642344fa76abb223cd
#
_entry.id   8158e2a303cdfd642344fa76abb223cd
#
_cell.length_a   1.000
_cell.length_b   1.000
_cell.length_c   1.000
_cell.angle_alpha   90.00
_cell.angle_beta   90.00
_cell.angle_gamma   90.00
#
_symmetry.space_group_name_H-M   'P 1'
#
loop_
_entity.id
_entity.type
_entity.pdbx_description
1 polymer ?
#
loop_
_entity_poly.entity_id
_entity_poly.type
_entity_poly.pdbx_seq_one_letter_code
_entity_poly.pdbx_strand_id
1 'polypeptide(L)'
;MTISDLRKTDNFFLLAGPCVIEGEEMALRIADRIVKITDKLGIPYVFKGSYRKANRSRLDSFTGIGDEKALKVLRKVRETFGIPVVTDIHSAGEAAMAAEYVDVLQIPAFLCRQTDLLVAAAHTGKIVNIKKGQFLSPGAMRFAADKVVEAGNDQVMLTERGTTFGYQDLIVDYRGIPEMQTLGFPVILDVTHSLQQPNQTCLLYTSPS
;
A
#
# COMPACT_ATOMS: atom_id res chain seq x y z
N MET A 1 -2.75 -7.97 14.24
CA MET A 1 -2.80 -8.68 12.94
C MET A 1 -1.39 -8.96 12.49
N THR A 2 -1.15 -10.13 11.92
CA THR A 2 0.13 -10.57 11.34
C THR A 2 -0.07 -10.98 9.89
N ILE A 3 1.03 -11.13 9.14
CA ILE A 3 0.98 -11.69 7.78
C ILE A 3 0.35 -13.09 7.78
N SER A 4 0.62 -13.90 8.79
CA SER A 4 0.00 -15.22 8.92
C SER A 4 -1.52 -15.18 8.97
N ASP A 5 -2.11 -14.12 9.54
CA ASP A 5 -3.56 -13.96 9.57
C ASP A 5 -4.14 -13.69 8.18
N LEU A 6 -3.44 -12.93 7.34
CA LEU A 6 -3.83 -12.66 5.95
C LEU A 6 -3.69 -13.88 5.04
N ARG A 7 -2.78 -14.80 5.36
CA ARG A 7 -2.52 -16.02 4.58
C ARG A 7 -3.40 -17.22 4.95
N LYS A 8 -4.29 -17.07 5.92
CA LYS A 8 -5.28 -18.11 6.30
C LYS A 8 -6.42 -18.17 5.29
N THR A 9 -6.09 -18.44 4.03
CA THR A 9 -7.07 -18.55 2.95
C THR A 9 -6.48 -19.41 1.83
N ASP A 10 -7.32 -20.21 1.19
CA ASP A 10 -6.98 -20.95 -0.03
C ASP A 10 -7.04 -20.08 -1.29
N ASN A 11 -7.34 -18.80 -1.11
CA ASN A 11 -7.48 -17.81 -2.17
C ASN A 11 -6.44 -16.67 -1.96
N PHE A 12 -6.70 -15.49 -2.46
CA PHE A 12 -5.92 -14.28 -2.21
C PHE A 12 -6.56 -13.43 -1.10
N PHE A 13 -5.81 -12.50 -0.54
CA PHE A 13 -6.36 -11.42 0.28
C PHE A 13 -6.40 -10.11 -0.54
N LEU A 14 -7.35 -9.24 -0.23
CA LEU A 14 -7.59 -8.01 -0.97
C LEU A 14 -7.14 -6.78 -0.16
N LEU A 15 -6.35 -5.89 -0.80
CA LEU A 15 -6.11 -4.52 -0.35
C LEU A 15 -6.88 -3.59 -1.29
N ALA A 16 -7.93 -2.95 -0.82
CA ALA A 16 -8.75 -2.07 -1.66
C ALA A 16 -9.35 -0.90 -0.86
N GLY A 17 -9.63 0.19 -1.56
CA GLY A 17 -10.23 1.39 -0.98
C GLY A 17 -9.90 2.64 -1.81
N PRO A 18 -10.22 3.84 -1.30
CA PRO A 18 -10.01 5.08 -2.05
C PRO A 18 -8.52 5.38 -2.19
N CYS A 19 -8.15 6.02 -3.31
CA CYS A 19 -6.76 6.45 -3.53
C CYS A 19 -6.26 7.40 -2.43
N VAL A 20 -7.15 8.27 -1.92
CA VAL A 20 -6.91 9.19 -0.81
C VAL A 20 -8.20 9.33 0.01
N ILE A 21 -8.07 9.57 1.31
CA ILE A 21 -9.20 9.85 2.18
C ILE A 21 -9.69 11.28 1.91
N GLU A 22 -10.88 11.40 1.34
CA GLU A 22 -11.52 12.70 1.03
C GLU A 22 -12.57 13.08 2.07
N GLY A 23 -13.01 12.12 2.89
CA GLY A 23 -13.97 12.33 3.96
C GLY A 23 -14.38 11.03 4.64
N GLU A 24 -14.99 11.14 5.80
CA GLU A 24 -15.41 10.00 6.61
C GLU A 24 -16.54 9.20 5.95
N GLU A 25 -17.58 9.88 5.49
CA GLU A 25 -18.76 9.23 4.88
C GLU A 25 -18.36 8.39 3.66
N MET A 26 -17.51 8.94 2.79
CA MET A 26 -17.02 8.25 1.60
C MET A 26 -16.22 7.00 1.98
N ALA A 27 -15.31 7.11 2.95
CA ALA A 27 -14.50 5.99 3.40
C ALA A 27 -15.34 4.86 4.00
N LEU A 28 -16.31 5.18 4.87
CA LEU A 28 -17.22 4.21 5.48
C LEU A 28 -18.11 3.53 4.43
N ARG A 29 -18.66 4.28 3.47
CA ARG A 29 -19.48 3.74 2.38
C ARG A 29 -18.70 2.77 1.49
N ILE A 30 -17.45 3.09 1.16
CA ILE A 30 -16.57 2.21 0.37
C ILE A 30 -16.27 0.94 1.17
N ALA A 31 -15.88 1.08 2.44
CA ALA A 31 -15.59 -0.07 3.30
C ALA A 31 -16.80 -1.00 3.43
N ASP A 32 -17.99 -0.48 3.73
CA ASP A 32 -19.23 -1.26 3.82
C ASP A 32 -19.50 -2.07 2.54
N ARG A 33 -19.32 -1.42 1.38
CA ARG A 33 -19.54 -2.09 0.10
C ARG A 33 -18.57 -3.25 -0.12
N ILE A 34 -17.28 -3.02 0.16
CA ILE A 34 -16.25 -4.04 -0.10
C ILE A 34 -16.36 -5.17 0.93
N VAL A 35 -16.58 -4.88 2.22
CA VAL A 35 -16.79 -5.88 3.27
C VAL A 35 -17.92 -6.85 2.87
N LYS A 36 -19.07 -6.35 2.43
CA LYS A 36 -20.18 -7.19 1.97
C LYS A 36 -19.82 -8.14 0.82
N ILE A 37 -18.94 -7.70 -0.06
CA ILE A 37 -18.47 -8.52 -1.20
C ILE A 37 -17.45 -9.56 -0.70
N THR A 38 -16.47 -9.15 0.08
CA THR A 38 -15.39 -10.00 0.55
C THR A 38 -15.87 -11.05 1.52
N ASP A 39 -16.78 -10.72 2.42
CA ASP A 39 -17.43 -11.67 3.34
C ASP A 39 -18.18 -12.76 2.57
N LYS A 40 -18.97 -12.36 1.57
CA LYS A 40 -19.68 -13.31 0.71
C LYS A 40 -18.75 -14.27 -0.04
N LEU A 41 -17.54 -13.82 -0.37
CA LEU A 41 -16.57 -14.59 -1.14
C LEU A 41 -15.51 -15.28 -0.26
N GLY A 42 -15.53 -15.08 1.04
CA GLY A 42 -14.51 -15.60 1.97
C GLY A 42 -13.12 -15.03 1.71
N ILE A 43 -13.01 -13.77 1.24
CA ILE A 43 -11.73 -13.12 0.92
C ILE A 43 -11.30 -12.25 2.10
N PRO A 44 -10.12 -12.49 2.72
CA PRO A 44 -9.56 -11.57 3.72
C PRO A 44 -9.36 -10.17 3.13
N TYR A 45 -9.81 -9.16 3.86
CA TYR A 45 -9.82 -7.79 3.36
C TYR A 45 -9.05 -6.83 4.26
N VAL A 46 -8.24 -5.99 3.65
CA VAL A 46 -7.55 -4.85 4.27
C VAL A 46 -8.02 -3.57 3.58
N PHE A 47 -8.61 -2.65 4.33
CA PHE A 47 -9.01 -1.36 3.76
C PHE A 47 -7.80 -0.50 3.48
N LYS A 48 -7.65 -0.03 2.24
CA LYS A 48 -6.53 0.82 1.81
C LYS A 48 -7.01 2.26 1.60
N GLY A 49 -6.33 3.21 2.22
CA GLY A 49 -6.53 4.63 1.95
C GLY A 49 -5.27 5.44 2.29
N SER A 50 -4.82 6.31 1.38
CA SER A 50 -3.76 7.25 1.72
C SER A 50 -4.34 8.38 2.56
N TYR A 51 -3.70 8.70 3.68
CA TYR A 51 -4.10 9.87 4.47
C TYR A 51 -3.68 11.18 3.79
N ARG A 52 -2.64 11.12 2.96
CA ARG A 52 -2.12 12.25 2.19
C ARG A 52 -1.50 11.78 0.88
N LYS A 53 -1.51 12.63 -0.14
CA LYS A 53 -0.77 12.46 -1.40
C LYS A 53 0.40 13.44 -1.45
N ALA A 54 1.63 12.92 -1.45
CA ALA A 54 2.85 13.71 -1.41
C ALA A 54 3.47 13.98 -2.80
N ASN A 55 2.93 13.37 -3.87
CA ASN A 55 3.54 13.36 -5.21
C ASN A 55 2.60 13.85 -6.32
N ARG A 56 1.74 14.84 -6.03
CA ARG A 56 0.85 15.42 -7.04
C ARG A 56 1.65 16.19 -8.09
N SER A 57 1.16 16.14 -9.33
CA SER A 57 1.80 16.82 -10.48
C SER A 57 1.66 18.33 -10.44
N ARG A 58 0.65 18.87 -9.74
CA ARG A 58 0.39 20.30 -9.62
C ARG A 58 0.41 20.73 -8.17
N LEU A 59 0.87 21.96 -7.91
CA LEU A 59 0.94 22.53 -6.56
C LEU A 59 -0.45 22.71 -5.93
N ASP A 60 -1.45 23.04 -6.73
CA ASP A 60 -2.85 23.27 -6.33
C ASP A 60 -3.71 22.00 -6.29
N SER A 61 -3.13 20.82 -6.53
CA SER A 61 -3.86 19.56 -6.48
C SER A 61 -4.29 19.21 -5.07
N PHE A 62 -5.46 18.58 -4.94
CA PHE A 62 -5.92 18.06 -3.66
C PHE A 62 -4.94 17.02 -3.10
N THR A 63 -4.45 17.24 -1.89
CA THR A 63 -3.48 16.36 -1.23
C THR A 63 -4.08 15.54 -0.10
N GLY A 64 -5.22 15.95 0.45
CA GLY A 64 -5.90 15.29 1.57
C GLY A 64 -6.71 16.27 2.41
N ILE A 65 -7.37 15.77 3.45
CA ILE A 65 -8.22 16.54 4.39
C ILE A 65 -7.49 16.95 5.68
N GLY A 66 -6.18 16.79 5.70
CA GLY A 66 -5.32 16.93 6.88
C GLY A 66 -4.96 15.57 7.47
N ASP A 67 -3.68 15.42 7.83
CA ASP A 67 -3.08 14.13 8.17
C ASP A 67 -3.80 13.45 9.34
N GLU A 68 -3.90 14.13 10.48
CA GLU A 68 -4.54 13.56 11.67
C GLU A 68 -6.03 13.24 11.44
N LYS A 69 -6.74 14.10 10.73
CA LYS A 69 -8.16 13.88 10.41
C LYS A 69 -8.34 12.65 9.53
N ALA A 70 -7.52 12.48 8.51
CA ALA A 70 -7.58 11.32 7.62
C ALA A 70 -7.17 10.02 8.35
N LEU A 71 -6.16 10.07 9.21
CA LEU A 71 -5.76 8.93 10.04
C LEU A 71 -6.87 8.52 11.02
N LYS A 72 -7.59 9.47 11.63
CA LYS A 72 -8.76 9.17 12.47
C LYS A 72 -9.89 8.50 11.67
N VAL A 73 -10.09 8.90 10.42
CA VAL A 73 -11.06 8.22 9.53
C VAL A 73 -10.65 6.77 9.27
N LEU A 74 -9.37 6.49 9.02
CA LEU A 74 -8.86 5.12 8.85
C LEU A 74 -9.09 4.27 10.12
N ARG A 75 -8.78 4.82 11.30
CA ARG A 75 -9.07 4.16 12.59
C ARG A 75 -10.57 3.88 12.73
N LYS A 76 -11.43 4.83 12.39
CA LYS A 76 -12.88 4.64 12.45
C LYS A 76 -13.37 3.53 11.52
N VAL A 77 -12.83 3.42 10.31
CA VAL A 77 -13.12 2.29 9.40
C VAL A 77 -12.73 0.96 10.07
N ARG A 78 -11.51 0.88 10.63
CA ARG A 78 -11.03 -0.31 11.33
C ARG A 78 -11.97 -0.74 12.47
N GLU A 79 -12.36 0.21 13.31
CA GLU A 79 -13.20 -0.05 14.47
C GLU A 79 -14.66 -0.38 14.09
N THR A 80 -15.20 0.28 13.05
CA THR A 80 -16.60 0.07 12.61
C THR A 80 -16.80 -1.31 11.98
N PHE A 81 -15.84 -1.77 11.18
CA PHE A 81 -15.98 -3.01 10.40
C PHE A 81 -15.14 -4.17 10.94
N GLY A 82 -14.29 -3.95 11.95
CA GLY A 82 -13.42 -4.98 12.49
C GLY A 82 -12.36 -5.48 11.50
N ILE A 83 -12.00 -4.67 10.50
CA ILE A 83 -11.06 -5.01 9.43
C ILE A 83 -9.73 -4.24 9.61
N PRO A 84 -8.60 -4.82 9.20
CA PRO A 84 -7.33 -4.10 9.19
C PRO A 84 -7.31 -2.98 8.15
N VAL A 85 -6.48 -1.98 8.39
CA VAL A 85 -6.32 -0.82 7.50
C VAL A 85 -4.87 -0.57 7.16
N VAL A 86 -4.62 -0.04 5.96
CA VAL A 86 -3.29 0.33 5.44
C VAL A 86 -3.27 1.74 4.91
N THR A 87 -2.19 2.45 5.19
CA THR A 87 -1.87 3.75 4.59
C THR A 87 -0.41 3.84 4.16
N ASP A 88 -0.10 4.73 3.24
CA ASP A 88 1.27 5.04 2.85
C ASP A 88 1.88 6.11 3.76
N ILE A 89 3.20 6.04 3.97
CA ILE A 89 4.02 7.02 4.67
C ILE A 89 5.13 7.53 3.73
N HIS A 90 5.57 8.79 3.92
CA HIS A 90 6.44 9.47 2.97
C HIS A 90 7.78 9.93 3.59
N SER A 91 7.85 9.96 4.91
CA SER A 91 9.07 10.28 5.66
C SER A 91 9.19 9.42 6.91
N ALA A 92 10.41 9.29 7.44
CA ALA A 92 10.66 8.52 8.64
C ALA A 92 9.87 9.06 9.86
N GLY A 93 9.71 10.38 9.96
CA GLY A 93 8.96 11.01 11.03
C GLY A 93 7.46 10.70 11.06
N GLU A 94 6.89 10.24 9.94
CA GLU A 94 5.47 9.88 9.84
C GLU A 94 5.18 8.47 10.36
N ALA A 95 6.18 7.60 10.42
CA ALA A 95 5.99 6.19 10.71
C ALA A 95 5.32 5.93 12.06
N ALA A 96 5.84 6.52 13.13
CA ALA A 96 5.29 6.34 14.46
C ALA A 96 3.86 6.89 14.59
N MET A 97 3.61 8.09 14.06
CA MET A 97 2.28 8.72 14.05
C MET A 97 1.26 7.85 13.31
N ALA A 98 1.57 7.43 12.08
CA ALA A 98 0.65 6.62 11.28
C ALA A 98 0.38 5.25 11.92
N ALA A 99 1.39 4.63 12.52
CA ALA A 99 1.28 3.32 13.18
C ALA A 99 0.28 3.28 14.33
N GLU A 100 -0.04 4.41 14.96
CA GLU A 100 -1.09 4.47 15.98
C GLU A 100 -2.50 4.21 15.42
N TYR A 101 -2.70 4.48 14.14
CA TYR A 101 -4.01 4.45 13.49
C TYR A 101 -4.22 3.24 12.58
N VAL A 102 -3.13 2.65 12.05
CA VAL A 102 -3.20 1.61 11.03
C VAL A 102 -2.49 0.32 11.44
N ASP A 103 -2.75 -0.75 10.71
CA ASP A 103 -2.18 -2.08 10.92
C ASP A 103 -1.03 -2.37 9.95
N VAL A 104 -1.03 -1.69 8.80
CA VAL A 104 -0.03 -1.84 7.74
C VAL A 104 0.48 -0.47 7.33
N LEU A 105 1.79 -0.30 7.25
CA LEU A 105 2.46 0.86 6.68
C LEU A 105 2.93 0.52 5.26
N GLN A 106 2.54 1.33 4.29
CA GLN A 106 2.99 1.16 2.91
C GLN A 106 4.10 2.13 2.57
N ILE A 107 5.17 1.61 1.97
CA ILE A 107 6.27 2.42 1.42
C ILE A 107 5.98 2.64 -0.08
N PRO A 108 5.83 3.89 -0.53
CA PRO A 108 5.62 4.22 -1.94
C PRO A 108 6.77 3.73 -2.83
N ALA A 109 6.45 3.44 -4.10
CA ALA A 109 7.40 2.88 -5.05
C ALA A 109 8.66 3.75 -5.23
N PHE A 110 8.51 5.07 -5.32
CA PHE A 110 9.65 5.98 -5.45
C PHE A 110 10.55 6.02 -4.21
N LEU A 111 10.02 5.64 -3.05
CA LEU A 111 10.70 5.70 -1.75
C LEU A 111 11.19 4.32 -1.28
N CYS A 112 11.02 3.27 -2.08
CA CYS A 112 11.31 1.89 -1.68
C CYS A 112 12.79 1.63 -1.33
N ARG A 113 13.71 2.53 -1.70
CA ARG A 113 15.14 2.44 -1.37
C ARG A 113 15.56 3.31 -0.18
N GLN A 114 14.68 4.17 0.35
CA GLN A 114 15.00 5.10 1.43
C GLN A 114 15.21 4.36 2.75
N THR A 115 16.46 4.23 3.17
CA THR A 115 16.84 3.42 4.33
C THR A 115 16.17 3.91 5.61
N ASP A 116 16.22 5.21 5.89
CA ASP A 116 15.64 5.78 7.11
C ASP A 116 14.14 5.56 7.20
N LEU A 117 13.43 5.63 6.07
CA LEU A 117 11.99 5.37 6.01
C LEU A 117 11.66 3.90 6.28
N LEU A 118 12.42 2.99 5.67
CA LEU A 118 12.25 1.54 5.87
C LEU A 118 12.52 1.14 7.32
N VAL A 119 13.61 1.63 7.91
CA VAL A 119 13.98 1.38 9.30
C VAL A 119 12.94 1.97 10.26
N ALA A 120 12.48 3.20 10.03
CA ALA A 120 11.44 3.81 10.85
C ALA A 120 10.13 3.03 10.78
N ALA A 121 9.73 2.55 9.60
CA ALA A 121 8.57 1.68 9.45
C ALA A 121 8.75 0.35 10.20
N ALA A 122 9.93 -0.28 10.10
CA ALA A 122 10.24 -1.52 10.81
C ALA A 122 10.09 -1.38 12.33
N HIS A 123 10.63 -0.31 12.91
CA HIS A 123 10.59 -0.06 14.36
C HIS A 123 9.18 0.14 14.92
N THR A 124 8.17 0.36 14.08
CA THR A 124 6.77 0.41 14.53
C THR A 124 6.19 -0.96 14.90
N GLY A 125 6.82 -2.05 14.47
CA GLY A 125 6.30 -3.42 14.61
C GLY A 125 5.06 -3.71 13.78
N LYS A 126 4.63 -2.78 12.91
CA LYS A 126 3.51 -3.00 11.98
C LYS A 126 3.95 -3.78 10.75
N ILE A 127 3.01 -4.35 10.03
CA ILE A 127 3.31 -4.92 8.71
C ILE A 127 3.80 -3.81 7.78
N VAL A 128 4.90 -4.06 7.07
CA VAL A 128 5.49 -3.12 6.12
C VAL A 128 5.28 -3.64 4.70
N ASN A 129 4.43 -2.97 3.93
CA ASN A 129 4.22 -3.26 2.52
C ASN A 129 5.11 -2.36 1.65
N ILE A 130 6.08 -2.94 0.95
CA ILE A 130 7.03 -2.19 0.12
C ILE A 130 6.61 -2.30 -1.34
N LYS A 131 6.22 -1.18 -1.94
CA LYS A 131 5.92 -1.14 -3.38
C LYS A 131 7.22 -1.14 -4.19
N LYS A 132 7.31 -2.06 -5.15
CA LYS A 132 8.46 -2.13 -6.05
C LYS A 132 8.59 -0.83 -6.84
N GLY A 133 9.78 -0.24 -6.82
CA GLY A 133 10.11 0.89 -7.68
C GLY A 133 10.00 0.50 -9.15
N GLN A 134 9.46 1.40 -9.97
CA GLN A 134 9.32 1.17 -11.43
C GLN A 134 10.66 0.96 -12.13
N PHE A 135 11.74 1.34 -11.47
CA PHE A 135 13.13 1.26 -11.93
C PHE A 135 13.89 0.04 -11.36
N LEU A 136 13.23 -0.82 -10.57
CA LEU A 136 13.84 -1.98 -9.94
C LEU A 136 13.41 -3.30 -10.61
N SER A 137 14.35 -4.24 -10.68
CA SER A 137 14.02 -5.64 -10.96
C SER A 137 13.32 -6.29 -9.77
N PRO A 138 12.54 -7.37 -9.99
CA PRO A 138 11.90 -8.12 -8.90
C PRO A 138 12.91 -8.60 -7.84
N GLY A 139 14.03 -9.19 -8.25
CA GLY A 139 15.06 -9.66 -7.33
C GLY A 139 15.74 -8.57 -6.50
N ALA A 140 15.79 -7.32 -7.01
CA ALA A 140 16.36 -6.19 -6.27
C ALA A 140 15.50 -5.75 -5.07
N MET A 141 14.24 -6.20 -4.99
CA MET A 141 13.38 -5.92 -3.85
C MET A 141 13.88 -6.57 -2.55
N ARG A 142 14.74 -7.59 -2.66
CA ARG A 142 15.42 -8.19 -1.52
C ARG A 142 16.11 -7.14 -0.66
N PHE A 143 16.86 -6.22 -1.27
CA PHE A 143 17.60 -5.21 -0.52
C PHE A 143 16.73 -4.25 0.29
N ALA A 144 15.52 -3.99 -0.16
CA ALA A 144 14.56 -3.20 0.60
C ALA A 144 13.93 -4.01 1.75
N ALA A 145 13.59 -5.28 1.49
CA ALA A 145 13.05 -6.18 2.50
C ALA A 145 14.09 -6.47 3.60
N ASP A 146 15.34 -6.76 3.22
CA ASP A 146 16.44 -7.05 4.15
C ASP A 146 16.63 -5.91 5.17
N LYS A 147 16.53 -4.65 4.74
CA LYS A 147 16.62 -3.49 5.66
C LYS A 147 15.53 -3.50 6.75
N VAL A 148 14.32 -3.93 6.41
CA VAL A 148 13.22 -4.03 7.37
C VAL A 148 13.44 -5.21 8.32
N VAL A 149 13.88 -6.35 7.78
CA VAL A 149 14.18 -7.56 8.56
C VAL A 149 15.37 -7.33 9.50
N GLU A 150 16.47 -6.76 9.00
CA GLU A 150 17.65 -6.43 9.79
C GLU A 150 17.37 -5.39 10.89
N ALA A 151 16.38 -4.52 10.67
CA ALA A 151 15.87 -3.60 11.68
C ALA A 151 14.93 -4.27 12.72
N GLY A 152 14.76 -5.60 12.65
CA GLY A 152 14.04 -6.40 13.63
C GLY A 152 12.56 -6.66 13.33
N ASN A 153 12.09 -6.45 12.09
CA ASN A 153 10.71 -6.69 11.71
C ASN A 153 10.60 -7.61 10.49
N ASP A 154 10.11 -8.83 10.70
CA ASP A 154 9.90 -9.85 9.66
C ASP A 154 8.53 -9.75 8.95
N GLN A 155 7.66 -8.83 9.39
CA GLN A 155 6.33 -8.64 8.82
C GLN A 155 6.38 -7.78 7.57
N VAL A 156 6.96 -8.34 6.48
CA VAL A 156 7.17 -7.65 5.21
C VAL A 156 6.25 -8.22 4.13
N MET A 157 5.67 -7.35 3.30
CA MET A 157 4.99 -7.68 2.05
C MET A 157 5.64 -6.89 0.92
N LEU A 158 5.66 -7.45 -0.29
CA LEU A 158 6.15 -6.80 -1.49
C LEU A 158 5.01 -6.55 -2.47
N THR A 159 5.02 -5.42 -3.17
CA THR A 159 3.98 -5.10 -4.15
C THR A 159 4.57 -4.86 -5.53
N GLU A 160 4.16 -5.69 -6.50
CA GLU A 160 4.38 -5.44 -7.93
C GLU A 160 3.41 -4.35 -8.41
N ARG A 161 3.92 -3.37 -9.16
CA ARG A 161 3.11 -2.25 -9.69
C ARG A 161 3.57 -1.78 -11.07
N GLY A 162 4.32 -2.59 -11.78
CA GLY A 162 4.86 -2.30 -13.09
C GLY A 162 6.26 -1.69 -13.07
N THR A 163 6.92 -1.86 -14.17
CA THR A 163 8.25 -1.33 -14.48
C THR A 163 8.14 -0.34 -15.62
N THR A 164 8.87 0.77 -15.55
CA THR A 164 8.90 1.77 -16.62
C THR A 164 9.42 1.15 -17.91
N PHE A 165 8.67 1.36 -19.00
CA PHE A 165 9.06 1.04 -20.35
C PHE A 165 9.05 2.32 -21.18
N GLY A 166 10.22 2.85 -21.49
CA GLY A 166 10.34 4.19 -22.04
C GLY A 166 9.93 5.27 -21.03
N TYR A 167 9.17 6.27 -21.46
CA TYR A 167 8.86 7.46 -20.66
C TYR A 167 7.44 7.50 -20.09
N GLN A 168 6.51 6.72 -20.63
CA GLN A 168 5.09 6.84 -20.31
C GLN A 168 4.44 5.55 -19.85
N ASP A 169 4.81 4.42 -20.46
CA ASP A 169 4.15 3.16 -20.18
C ASP A 169 4.79 2.40 -19.02
N LEU A 170 3.95 1.63 -18.34
CA LEU A 170 4.35 0.67 -17.35
C LEU A 170 4.02 -0.73 -17.85
N ILE A 171 4.93 -1.66 -17.66
CA ILE A 171 4.74 -3.07 -17.97
C ILE A 171 4.80 -3.90 -16.70
N VAL A 172 3.83 -4.77 -16.51
CA VAL A 172 3.86 -5.81 -15.48
C VAL A 172 4.42 -7.08 -16.10
N ASP A 173 5.63 -7.43 -15.73
CA ASP A 173 6.16 -8.77 -16.02
C ASP A 173 5.71 -9.74 -14.93
N TYR A 174 4.72 -10.56 -15.25
CA TYR A 174 4.16 -11.53 -14.29
C TYR A 174 5.16 -12.56 -13.82
N ARG A 175 6.27 -12.79 -14.54
CA ARG A 175 7.36 -13.67 -14.11
C ARG A 175 8.07 -13.13 -12.85
N GLY A 176 8.02 -11.81 -12.65
CA GLY A 176 8.58 -11.16 -11.47
C GLY A 176 7.84 -11.49 -10.17
N ILE A 177 6.56 -11.89 -10.24
CA ILE A 177 5.78 -12.25 -9.05
C ILE A 177 6.36 -13.51 -8.38
N PRO A 178 6.47 -14.67 -9.07
CA PRO A 178 7.11 -15.85 -8.46
C PRO A 178 8.58 -15.60 -8.08
N GLU A 179 9.33 -14.76 -8.82
CA GLU A 179 10.68 -14.38 -8.44
C GLU A 179 10.68 -13.67 -7.07
N MET A 180 9.83 -12.65 -6.85
CA MET A 180 9.72 -12.00 -5.55
C MET A 180 9.22 -12.95 -4.45
N GLN A 181 8.36 -13.91 -4.77
CA GLN A 181 7.88 -14.91 -3.81
C GLN A 181 9.01 -15.80 -3.28
N THR A 182 10.07 -16.04 -4.07
CA THR A 182 11.25 -16.80 -3.60
C THR A 182 11.99 -16.10 -2.46
N LEU A 183 11.75 -14.81 -2.25
CA LEU A 183 12.31 -14.06 -1.12
C LEU A 183 11.61 -14.39 0.22
N GLY A 184 10.54 -15.20 0.21
CA GLY A 184 9.83 -15.65 1.40
C GLY A 184 8.70 -14.74 1.87
N PHE A 185 8.45 -13.63 1.16
CA PHE A 185 7.42 -12.64 1.51
C PHE A 185 6.16 -12.78 0.63
N PRO A 186 4.96 -12.47 1.15
CA PRO A 186 3.77 -12.32 0.32
C PRO A 186 3.98 -11.26 -0.76
N VAL A 187 3.48 -11.53 -1.97
CA VAL A 187 3.55 -10.57 -3.08
C VAL A 187 2.14 -10.15 -3.46
N ILE A 188 1.94 -8.84 -3.50
CA ILE A 188 0.70 -8.17 -3.91
C ILE A 188 0.87 -7.70 -5.35
N LEU A 189 -0.16 -7.87 -6.16
CA LEU A 189 -0.26 -7.23 -7.48
C LEU A 189 -1.14 -5.99 -7.37
N ASP A 190 -0.57 -4.81 -7.60
CA ASP A 190 -1.31 -3.56 -7.68
C ASP A 190 -1.85 -3.36 -9.11
N VAL A 191 -3.05 -3.85 -9.33
CA VAL A 191 -3.73 -3.80 -10.64
C VAL A 191 -4.20 -2.39 -11.04
N THR A 192 -4.22 -1.47 -10.08
CA THR A 192 -4.64 -0.07 -10.31
C THR A 192 -3.47 0.78 -10.81
N HIS A 193 -2.39 0.82 -10.03
CA HIS A 193 -1.26 1.71 -10.35
C HIS A 193 -0.33 1.16 -11.44
N SER A 194 -0.44 -0.11 -11.79
CA SER A 194 0.25 -0.67 -12.97
C SER A 194 -0.29 -0.13 -14.29
N LEU A 195 -1.49 0.46 -14.29
CA LEU A 195 -2.11 1.11 -15.45
C LEU A 195 -1.89 2.63 -15.48
N GLN A 196 -1.08 3.16 -14.57
CA GLN A 196 -0.76 4.60 -14.58
C GLN A 196 0.00 4.98 -15.84
N GLN A 197 -0.34 6.16 -16.37
CA GLN A 197 0.47 6.87 -17.36
C GLN A 197 1.07 8.12 -16.71
N PRO A 198 2.33 8.06 -16.24
CA PRO A 198 2.96 9.19 -15.56
C PRO A 198 3.00 10.44 -16.43
N ASN A 199 2.87 11.62 -15.81
CA ASN A 199 2.92 12.93 -16.46
C ASN A 199 1.79 13.21 -17.47
N GLN A 200 0.69 12.45 -17.44
CA GLN A 200 -0.54 12.77 -18.19
C GLN A 200 -1.52 13.56 -17.32
N THR A 201 -2.45 14.26 -17.97
CA THR A 201 -3.49 15.05 -17.29
C THR A 201 -4.37 14.16 -16.39
N CYS A 202 -4.62 12.92 -16.81
CA CYS A 202 -5.24 11.88 -15.99
C CYS A 202 -4.26 10.73 -15.80
N LEU A 203 -3.82 10.51 -14.57
CA LEU A 203 -2.82 9.49 -14.24
C LEU A 203 -3.37 8.06 -14.29
N LEU A 204 -4.68 7.88 -14.18
CA LEU A 204 -5.39 6.60 -14.16
C LEU A 204 -6.51 6.61 -15.18
N TYR A 205 -6.16 6.43 -16.45
CA TYR A 205 -7.11 6.58 -17.55
C TYR A 205 -8.13 5.44 -17.63
N THR A 206 -7.81 4.26 -17.16
CA THR A 206 -8.60 3.05 -17.36
C THR A 206 -9.02 2.34 -16.08
N SER A 207 -8.59 2.81 -14.93
CA SER A 207 -8.95 2.24 -13.65
C SER A 207 -9.76 3.26 -12.84
N PRO A 208 -11.02 2.97 -12.50
CA PRO A 208 -11.72 3.78 -11.51
C PRO A 208 -10.96 3.72 -10.19
N SER A 209 -10.55 4.87 -9.72
CA SER A 209 -9.92 5.05 -8.42
C SER A 209 -10.94 4.88 -7.29
#